data_532220dba7f1b3c3c2ec04cfef84d67b
#
_entry.id   532220dba7f1b3c3c2ec04cfef84d67b
#
_cell.length_a   1.000
_cell.length_b   1.000
_cell.length_c   1.000
_cell.angle_alpha   90.00
_cell.angle_beta   90.00
_cell.angle_gamma   90.00
#
_symmetry.space_group_name_H-M   'P 1'
#
loop_
_entity.id
_entity.type
_entity.pdbx_description
1 polymer ?
#
loop_
_entity_poly.entity_id
_entity_poly.type
_entity_poly.pdbx_seq_one_letter_code
_entity_poly.pdbx_strand_id
1 'polypeptide(L)'
;MGSLKRALRVDWNEIRGRWTLVRLAAFPLPRNVGTWITPRLMRWAGFEIGHATLFSQLPTVTGPNEMYQNLTIGSNCYFNAGATFEAGGQIEIGNNVYFGHDVLVLTTSHSINNPKQRAGSFTRDNVSIGAGAWIGARAVLLPGVTIGVGAIVAAGAVVAKDVPPHTLVGGVPAKPIRRLEEGSAEITPHLNGNASLSSIKR
;
A
#
# COMPACT_ATOMS: atom_id res chain seq x y z
N MET A 1 4.69 27.31 29.19
CA MET A 1 4.94 27.92 27.85
C MET A 1 5.91 27.13 26.96
N GLY A 2 6.75 26.25 27.49
CA GLY A 2 7.70 25.43 26.69
C GLY A 2 7.08 24.29 25.87
N SER A 3 6.04 23.61 26.36
CA SER A 3 5.47 22.44 25.69
C SER A 3 4.66 22.80 24.44
N LEU A 4 3.90 23.89 24.47
CA LEU A 4 3.11 24.37 23.33
C LEU A 4 3.98 24.83 22.16
N LYS A 5 5.10 25.53 22.45
CA LYS A 5 6.09 25.94 21.43
C LYS A 5 6.82 24.74 20.82
N ARG A 6 6.99 23.66 21.57
CA ARG A 6 7.61 22.41 21.08
C ARG A 6 6.63 21.65 20.18
N ALA A 7 5.35 21.55 20.56
CA ALA A 7 4.30 20.97 19.73
C ALA A 7 4.13 21.76 18.42
N LEU A 8 4.03 23.09 18.48
CA LEU A 8 3.90 23.93 17.28
C LEU A 8 5.14 23.86 16.37
N ARG A 9 6.36 23.67 16.88
CA ARG A 9 7.56 23.46 16.05
C ARG A 9 7.55 22.12 15.33
N VAL A 10 7.04 21.07 15.96
CA VAL A 10 6.89 19.76 15.32
C VAL A 10 5.89 19.87 14.16
N ASP A 11 4.73 20.51 14.39
CA ASP A 11 3.68 20.68 13.38
C ASP A 11 4.15 21.50 12.16
N TRP A 12 4.97 22.56 12.36
CA TRP A 12 5.52 23.34 11.24
C TRP A 12 6.53 22.58 10.39
N ASN A 13 7.32 21.69 10.97
CA ASN A 13 8.24 20.82 10.22
C ASN A 13 7.51 19.71 9.46
N GLU A 14 6.26 19.40 9.84
CA GLU A 14 5.41 18.41 9.14
C GLU A 14 4.57 19.00 8.01
N ILE A 15 4.51 20.34 7.87
CA ILE A 15 3.83 20.99 6.74
C ILE A 15 4.65 20.80 5.47
N ARG A 16 4.32 19.75 4.75
CA ARG A 16 4.89 19.39 3.45
C ARG A 16 4.18 20.19 2.35
N GLY A 17 4.66 21.41 2.10
CA GLY A 17 3.96 22.43 1.33
C GLY A 17 3.24 21.92 0.09
N ARG A 18 3.93 21.20 -0.81
CA ARG A 18 3.31 20.66 -2.06
C ARG A 18 2.26 19.58 -1.78
N TRP A 19 2.55 18.65 -0.86
CA TRP A 19 1.60 17.57 -0.52
C TRP A 19 0.36 18.11 0.19
N THR A 20 0.53 19.08 1.08
CA THR A 20 -0.58 19.78 1.73
C THR A 20 -1.46 20.49 0.71
N LEU A 21 -0.86 21.18 -0.26
CA LEU A 21 -1.62 21.80 -1.36
C LEU A 21 -2.37 20.77 -2.21
N VAL A 22 -1.74 19.64 -2.52
CA VAL A 22 -2.41 18.53 -3.24
C VAL A 22 -3.59 18.01 -2.45
N ARG A 23 -3.46 17.80 -1.15
CA ARG A 23 -4.57 17.34 -0.29
C ARG A 23 -5.71 18.33 -0.23
N LEU A 24 -5.42 19.61 -0.12
CA LEU A 24 -6.43 20.69 -0.13
C LEU A 24 -7.12 20.79 -1.49
N ALA A 25 -6.38 20.68 -2.59
CA ALA A 25 -6.93 20.73 -3.96
C ALA A 25 -7.77 19.47 -4.28
N ALA A 26 -7.40 18.32 -3.73
CA ALA A 26 -8.12 17.06 -3.97
C ALA A 26 -9.33 16.87 -3.04
N PHE A 27 -9.42 17.62 -1.93
CA PHE A 27 -10.47 17.47 -0.92
C PHE A 27 -11.91 17.63 -1.48
N PRO A 28 -12.21 18.60 -2.39
CA PRO A 28 -13.55 18.77 -2.94
C PRO A 28 -13.87 17.83 -4.12
N LEU A 29 -12.91 17.02 -4.59
CA LEU A 29 -13.13 16.19 -5.77
C LEU A 29 -13.98 14.96 -5.41
N PRO A 30 -15.04 14.65 -6.18
CA PRO A 30 -15.77 13.40 -6.05
C PRO A 30 -14.82 12.20 -6.20
N ARG A 31 -15.07 11.12 -5.46
CA ARG A 31 -14.18 9.96 -5.36
C ARG A 31 -13.69 9.39 -6.71
N ASN A 32 -14.44 9.49 -7.77
CA ASN A 32 -14.13 8.91 -9.08
C ASN A 32 -13.55 9.92 -10.11
N VAL A 33 -13.57 11.22 -9.81
CA VAL A 33 -13.10 12.26 -10.76
C VAL A 33 -11.57 12.38 -10.74
N GLY A 34 -10.92 11.95 -9.66
CA GLY A 34 -9.48 12.07 -9.47
C GLY A 34 -8.61 11.02 -10.15
N THR A 35 -9.17 10.00 -10.79
CA THR A 35 -8.42 8.80 -11.20
C THR A 35 -7.21 9.11 -12.07
N TRP A 36 -7.31 10.01 -13.00
CA TRP A 36 -6.23 10.43 -13.89
C TRP A 36 -5.51 11.73 -13.45
N ILE A 37 -6.15 12.53 -12.57
CA ILE A 37 -5.56 13.75 -12.01
C ILE A 37 -4.61 13.41 -10.87
N THR A 38 -4.98 12.48 -10.00
CA THR A 38 -4.22 12.10 -8.80
C THR A 38 -2.74 11.79 -9.10
N PRO A 39 -2.38 10.94 -10.09
CA PRO A 39 -0.97 10.68 -10.35
C PRO A 39 -0.22 11.91 -10.87
N ARG A 40 -0.87 12.83 -11.57
CA ARG A 40 -0.25 14.10 -11.99
C ARG A 40 0.04 15.01 -10.80
N LEU A 41 -0.91 15.12 -9.88
CA LEU A 41 -0.75 15.89 -8.64
C LEU A 41 0.34 15.28 -7.75
N MET A 42 0.41 13.96 -7.64
CA MET A 42 1.45 13.28 -6.89
C MET A 42 2.84 13.51 -7.50
N ARG A 43 2.99 13.42 -8.82
CA ARG A 43 4.26 13.75 -9.50
C ARG A 43 4.65 15.21 -9.27
N TRP A 44 3.70 16.14 -9.36
CA TRP A 44 3.96 17.55 -9.05
C TRP A 44 4.38 17.76 -7.60
N ALA A 45 3.82 16.99 -6.66
CA ALA A 45 4.26 16.99 -5.26
C ALA A 45 5.67 16.43 -5.06
N GLY A 46 6.19 15.65 -6.03
CA GLY A 46 7.56 15.12 -6.01
C GLY A 46 7.64 13.59 -5.90
N PHE A 47 6.51 12.87 -5.96
CA PHE A 47 6.51 11.41 -5.97
C PHE A 47 6.90 10.86 -7.35
N GLU A 48 7.61 9.73 -7.36
CA GLU A 48 7.94 8.99 -8.57
C GLU A 48 6.81 8.00 -8.91
N ILE A 49 6.02 8.33 -9.93
CA ILE A 49 4.85 7.54 -10.38
C ILE A 49 4.98 7.27 -11.87
N GLY A 50 4.93 6.01 -12.26
CA GLY A 50 4.99 5.56 -13.66
C GLY A 50 3.79 5.96 -14.52
N HIS A 51 3.87 5.67 -15.82
CA HIS A 51 2.82 5.99 -16.80
C HIS A 51 1.57 5.15 -16.58
N ALA A 52 0.40 5.65 -17.01
CA ALA A 52 -0.88 4.94 -16.97
C ALA A 52 -1.27 4.37 -15.59
N THR A 53 -0.60 4.81 -14.51
CA THR A 53 -0.97 4.46 -13.14
C THR A 53 -2.13 5.33 -12.70
N LEU A 54 -3.14 4.70 -12.09
CA LEU A 54 -4.41 5.31 -11.73
C LEU A 54 -4.71 5.10 -10.23
N PHE A 55 -5.39 6.07 -9.63
CA PHE A 55 -5.88 6.00 -8.26
C PHE A 55 -7.37 6.35 -8.22
N SER A 56 -8.20 5.47 -7.67
CA SER A 56 -9.64 5.80 -7.48
C SER A 56 -9.84 6.94 -6.50
N GLN A 57 -8.89 7.14 -5.59
CA GLN A 57 -8.89 8.21 -4.60
C GLN A 57 -7.44 8.61 -4.30
N LEU A 58 -7.21 9.86 -3.86
CA LEU A 58 -5.90 10.28 -3.37
C LEU A 58 -5.48 9.37 -2.21
N PRO A 59 -4.32 8.67 -2.30
CA PRO A 59 -3.87 7.79 -1.23
C PRO A 59 -3.46 8.61 0.00
N THR A 60 -3.51 7.99 1.16
CA THR A 60 -2.86 8.53 2.35
C THR A 60 -1.38 8.18 2.30
N VAL A 61 -0.52 9.19 2.32
CA VAL A 61 0.93 9.00 2.43
C VAL A 61 1.42 9.71 3.68
N THR A 62 2.05 8.95 4.56
CA THR A 62 2.65 9.45 5.81
C THR A 62 4.12 9.06 5.85
N GLY A 63 4.94 9.76 6.61
CA GLY A 63 6.36 9.49 6.73
C GLY A 63 7.17 10.77 6.99
N PRO A 64 8.49 10.76 7.01
CA PRO A 64 9.35 11.93 7.17
C PRO A 64 9.32 12.85 5.93
N ASN A 65 10.13 13.91 5.93
CA ASN A 65 10.21 14.83 4.78
C ASN A 65 10.68 14.14 3.50
N GLU A 66 11.44 13.07 3.61
CA GLU A 66 11.96 12.22 2.52
C GLU A 66 10.91 11.28 1.94
N MET A 67 9.67 11.26 2.44
CA MET A 67 8.61 10.35 1.97
C MET A 67 8.37 10.40 0.45
N TYR A 68 8.69 11.53 -0.21
CA TYR A 68 8.60 11.66 -1.67
C TYR A 68 9.60 10.76 -2.40
N GLN A 69 10.79 10.54 -1.80
CA GLN A 69 11.84 9.66 -2.30
C GLN A 69 11.63 8.22 -1.83
N ASN A 70 10.84 8.03 -0.78
CA ASN A 70 10.57 6.74 -0.18
C ASN A 70 9.40 6.00 -0.82
N LEU A 71 8.69 6.59 -1.77
CA LEU A 71 7.58 5.93 -2.48
C LEU A 71 7.78 6.04 -3.98
N THR A 72 8.13 4.91 -4.60
CA THR A 72 8.24 4.75 -6.05
C THR A 72 7.16 3.78 -6.52
N ILE A 73 6.40 4.18 -7.54
CA ILE A 73 5.33 3.38 -8.14
C ILE A 73 5.57 3.24 -9.63
N GLY A 74 5.56 2.02 -10.12
CA GLY A 74 5.71 1.69 -11.53
C GLY A 74 4.54 2.12 -12.42
N SER A 75 4.58 1.67 -13.65
CA SER A 75 3.59 1.97 -14.70
C SER A 75 2.43 0.96 -14.70
N ASN A 76 1.28 1.39 -15.24
CA ASN A 76 0.07 0.56 -15.41
C ASN A 76 -0.47 -0.01 -14.09
N CYS A 77 -0.27 0.66 -12.97
CA CYS A 77 -0.79 0.25 -11.68
C CYS A 77 -2.19 0.82 -11.43
N TYR A 78 -2.97 0.12 -10.62
CA TYR A 78 -4.28 0.57 -10.20
C TYR A 78 -4.45 0.47 -8.69
N PHE A 79 -4.83 1.58 -8.07
CA PHE A 79 -5.05 1.67 -6.62
C PHE A 79 -6.49 2.03 -6.33
N ASN A 80 -7.21 1.13 -5.66
CA ASN A 80 -8.54 1.42 -5.15
C ASN A 80 -8.51 2.41 -3.99
N ALA A 81 -9.69 2.88 -3.58
CA ALA A 81 -9.85 3.83 -2.49
C ALA A 81 -9.27 3.30 -1.17
N GLY A 82 -8.76 4.20 -0.34
CA GLY A 82 -8.25 3.88 0.99
C GLY A 82 -6.81 3.34 1.02
N ALA A 83 -6.10 3.30 -0.13
CA ALA A 83 -4.69 2.91 -0.11
C ALA A 83 -3.88 3.83 0.81
N THR A 84 -3.12 3.24 1.73
CA THR A 84 -2.31 3.95 2.71
C THR A 84 -0.86 3.46 2.67
N PHE A 85 0.07 4.39 2.51
CA PHE A 85 1.51 4.16 2.49
C PHE A 85 2.16 4.89 3.65
N GLU A 86 2.67 4.14 4.61
CA GLU A 86 3.51 4.68 5.66
C GLU A 86 4.97 4.57 5.18
N ALA A 87 5.48 5.66 4.60
CA ALA A 87 6.76 5.74 3.90
C ALA A 87 7.88 6.29 4.81
N GLY A 88 8.04 5.70 5.98
CA GLY A 88 9.18 5.95 6.87
C GLY A 88 10.47 5.30 6.35
N GLY A 89 10.37 4.13 5.74
CA GLY A 89 11.36 3.46 4.88
C GLY A 89 10.92 3.50 3.43
N GLN A 90 11.65 2.84 2.53
CA GLN A 90 11.35 2.80 1.10
C GLN A 90 10.20 1.84 0.80
N ILE A 91 9.30 2.25 -0.10
CA ILE A 91 8.26 1.44 -0.70
C ILE A 91 8.47 1.46 -2.21
N GLU A 92 8.80 0.31 -2.77
CA GLU A 92 8.99 0.13 -4.20
C GLU A 92 7.87 -0.74 -4.77
N ILE A 93 7.10 -0.21 -5.72
CA ILE A 93 6.00 -0.92 -6.38
C ILE A 93 6.32 -1.04 -7.86
N GLY A 94 6.40 -2.29 -8.34
CA GLY A 94 6.68 -2.61 -9.74
C GLY A 94 5.55 -2.22 -10.69
N ASN A 95 5.70 -2.57 -11.96
CA ASN A 95 4.68 -2.30 -12.99
C ASN A 95 3.50 -3.27 -12.89
N ASN A 96 2.33 -2.87 -13.40
CA ASN A 96 1.13 -3.72 -13.50
C ASN A 96 0.63 -4.25 -12.15
N VAL A 97 0.82 -3.50 -11.07
CA VAL A 97 0.38 -3.89 -9.71
C VAL A 97 -1.03 -3.37 -9.46
N TYR A 98 -1.87 -4.22 -8.88
CA TYR A 98 -3.25 -3.88 -8.51
C TYR A 98 -3.46 -3.93 -7.02
N PHE A 99 -4.04 -2.87 -6.46
CA PHE A 99 -4.44 -2.77 -5.06
C PHE A 99 -5.96 -2.78 -4.93
N GLY A 100 -6.47 -3.65 -4.05
CA GLY A 100 -7.84 -3.59 -3.56
C GLY A 100 -8.08 -2.37 -2.67
N HIS A 101 -9.29 -2.24 -2.14
CA HIS A 101 -9.65 -1.17 -1.21
C HIS A 101 -8.94 -1.32 0.14
N ASP A 102 -8.63 -0.19 0.78
CA ASP A 102 -8.14 -0.12 2.16
C ASP A 102 -6.85 -0.94 2.42
N VAL A 103 -5.97 -1.05 1.43
CA VAL A 103 -4.67 -1.71 1.60
C VAL A 103 -3.73 -0.80 2.39
N LEU A 104 -3.04 -1.39 3.36
CA LEU A 104 -2.06 -0.71 4.21
C LEU A 104 -0.66 -1.26 3.99
N VAL A 105 0.29 -0.39 3.65
CA VAL A 105 1.73 -0.71 3.53
C VAL A 105 2.48 0.04 4.61
N LEU A 106 3.16 -0.71 5.47
CA LEU A 106 3.92 -0.20 6.62
C LEU A 106 5.40 -0.46 6.42
N THR A 107 6.22 0.54 6.70
CA THR A 107 7.69 0.44 6.67
C THR A 107 8.33 0.70 8.03
N THR A 108 7.53 1.03 9.05
CA THR A 108 8.05 1.36 10.37
C THR A 108 7.44 0.49 11.46
N SER A 109 8.20 0.30 12.50
CA SER A 109 7.81 -0.43 13.70
C SER A 109 8.60 0.07 14.91
N HIS A 110 8.49 -0.63 16.00
CA HIS A 110 9.26 -0.42 17.21
C HIS A 110 9.92 -1.73 17.64
N SER A 111 11.16 -1.66 18.14
CA SER A 111 11.76 -2.78 18.83
C SER A 111 10.96 -3.14 20.10
N ILE A 112 10.95 -4.40 20.46
CA ILE A 112 10.31 -4.82 21.71
C ILE A 112 11.18 -4.42 22.89
N ASN A 113 10.61 -3.67 23.82
CA ASN A 113 11.28 -3.19 25.02
C ASN A 113 10.69 -3.84 26.29
N ASN A 114 11.04 -3.32 27.44
CA ASN A 114 10.63 -3.84 28.74
C ASN A 114 9.10 -3.76 28.97
N PRO A 115 8.55 -4.46 30.00
CA PRO A 115 7.09 -4.51 30.22
C PRO A 115 6.40 -3.18 30.52
N LYS A 116 7.15 -2.17 31.03
CA LYS A 116 6.57 -0.86 31.35
C LYS A 116 6.34 -0.02 30.08
N GLN A 117 7.10 -0.29 29.00
CA GLN A 117 6.96 0.37 27.70
C GLN A 117 7.40 -0.60 26.60
N ARG A 118 6.46 -1.32 26.01
CA ARG A 118 6.75 -2.35 24.99
C ARG A 118 7.27 -1.77 23.68
N ALA A 119 6.78 -0.62 23.25
CA ALA A 119 7.31 0.08 22.08
C ALA A 119 8.65 0.73 22.45
N GLY A 120 9.74 0.14 22.01
CA GLY A 120 11.11 0.64 22.19
C GLY A 120 11.53 1.60 21.09
N SER A 121 12.78 1.49 20.65
CA SER A 121 13.32 2.32 19.59
C SER A 121 12.57 2.13 18.29
N PHE A 122 12.42 3.20 17.54
CA PHE A 122 11.82 3.20 16.22
C PHE A 122 12.70 2.44 15.21
N THR A 123 12.09 1.57 14.40
CA THR A 123 12.76 0.81 13.34
C THR A 123 12.14 1.11 11.99
N ARG A 124 12.91 0.91 10.91
CA ARG A 124 12.48 1.12 9.54
C ARG A 124 12.99 -0.03 8.69
N ASP A 125 12.10 -0.63 7.91
CA ASP A 125 12.40 -1.70 6.99
C ASP A 125 11.65 -1.49 5.68
N ASN A 126 12.33 -1.68 4.54
CA ASN A 126 11.76 -1.40 3.23
C ASN A 126 10.72 -2.45 2.83
N VAL A 127 9.76 -2.04 2.00
CA VAL A 127 8.78 -2.95 1.40
C VAL A 127 8.92 -2.90 -0.11
N SER A 128 9.01 -4.08 -0.74
CA SER A 128 9.07 -4.21 -2.20
C SER A 128 7.89 -5.04 -2.71
N ILE A 129 7.25 -4.58 -3.80
CA ILE A 129 6.12 -5.26 -4.44
C ILE A 129 6.47 -5.49 -5.90
N GLY A 130 6.66 -6.74 -6.27
CA GLY A 130 7.03 -7.17 -7.61
C GLY A 130 5.96 -6.88 -8.66
N ALA A 131 6.40 -6.74 -9.90
CA ALA A 131 5.52 -6.46 -11.03
C ALA A 131 4.41 -7.51 -11.16
N GLY A 132 3.22 -7.08 -11.59
CA GLY A 132 2.06 -7.96 -11.77
C GLY A 132 1.43 -8.49 -10.49
N ALA A 133 1.86 -8.06 -9.31
CA ALA A 133 1.27 -8.51 -8.05
C ALA A 133 -0.15 -7.93 -7.88
N TRP A 134 -1.01 -8.73 -7.23
CA TRP A 134 -2.34 -8.32 -6.84
C TRP A 134 -2.50 -8.34 -5.33
N ILE A 135 -2.73 -7.17 -4.74
CA ILE A 135 -2.92 -7.01 -3.30
C ILE A 135 -4.42 -6.87 -3.03
N GLY A 136 -5.01 -7.86 -2.40
CA GLY A 136 -6.44 -7.92 -2.06
C GLY A 136 -6.85 -6.84 -1.07
N ALA A 137 -8.15 -6.52 -1.08
CA ALA A 137 -8.71 -5.48 -0.21
C ALA A 137 -8.40 -5.74 1.27
N ARG A 138 -8.09 -4.67 2.01
CA ARG A 138 -7.78 -4.70 3.46
C ARG A 138 -6.56 -5.57 3.82
N ALA A 139 -5.70 -5.88 2.88
CA ALA A 139 -4.43 -6.51 3.20
C ALA A 139 -3.50 -5.51 3.91
N VAL A 140 -2.70 -6.03 4.83
CA VAL A 140 -1.67 -5.29 5.56
C VAL A 140 -0.31 -5.90 5.23
N LEU A 141 0.59 -5.09 4.67
CA LEU A 141 1.97 -5.46 4.42
C LEU A 141 2.84 -4.87 5.54
N LEU A 142 3.49 -5.75 6.31
CA LEU A 142 4.33 -5.33 7.45
C LEU A 142 5.72 -4.90 6.99
N PRO A 143 6.48 -4.17 7.81
CA PRO A 143 7.83 -3.71 7.49
C PRO A 143 8.75 -4.86 7.10
N GLY A 144 9.58 -4.65 6.09
CA GLY A 144 10.62 -5.58 5.66
C GLY A 144 10.16 -6.66 4.68
N VAL A 145 8.88 -6.71 4.27
CA VAL A 145 8.41 -7.79 3.40
C VAL A 145 8.64 -7.48 1.92
N THR A 146 8.94 -8.54 1.18
CA THR A 146 8.99 -8.55 -0.29
C THR A 146 7.84 -9.37 -0.83
N ILE A 147 7.02 -8.78 -1.70
CA ILE A 147 5.99 -9.48 -2.48
C ILE A 147 6.58 -9.81 -3.85
N GLY A 148 6.67 -11.08 -4.18
CA GLY A 148 7.25 -11.55 -5.44
C GLY A 148 6.42 -11.17 -6.68
N VAL A 149 7.06 -11.20 -7.84
CA VAL A 149 6.43 -10.95 -9.15
C VAL A 149 5.21 -11.86 -9.34
N GLY A 150 4.11 -11.32 -9.81
CA GLY A 150 2.87 -12.07 -10.08
C GLY A 150 2.24 -12.73 -8.84
N ALA A 151 2.65 -12.37 -7.64
CA ALA A 151 2.05 -12.91 -6.42
C ALA A 151 0.67 -12.29 -6.15
N ILE A 152 -0.17 -13.04 -5.45
CA ILE A 152 -1.48 -12.58 -4.99
C ILE A 152 -1.52 -12.62 -3.47
N VAL A 153 -1.88 -11.51 -2.86
CA VAL A 153 -2.20 -11.40 -1.44
C VAL A 153 -3.72 -11.36 -1.32
N ALA A 154 -4.32 -12.35 -0.66
CA ALA A 154 -5.76 -12.43 -0.48
C ALA A 154 -6.30 -11.26 0.37
N ALA A 155 -7.57 -10.93 0.19
CA ALA A 155 -8.23 -9.89 0.98
C ALA A 155 -8.15 -10.18 2.48
N GLY A 156 -7.89 -9.14 3.28
CA GLY A 156 -7.77 -9.22 4.74
C GLY A 156 -6.51 -9.93 5.26
N ALA A 157 -5.57 -10.28 4.39
CA ALA A 157 -4.33 -10.94 4.83
C ALA A 157 -3.36 -9.97 5.52
N VAL A 158 -2.63 -10.47 6.52
CA VAL A 158 -1.52 -9.74 7.15
C VAL A 158 -0.21 -10.42 6.78
N VAL A 159 0.55 -9.78 5.89
CA VAL A 159 1.81 -10.31 5.38
C VAL A 159 2.95 -9.89 6.31
N ALA A 160 3.54 -10.88 6.99
CA ALA A 160 4.63 -10.70 7.96
C ALA A 160 5.94 -11.37 7.51
N LYS A 161 5.96 -11.97 6.31
CA LYS A 161 7.14 -12.63 5.70
C LYS A 161 7.06 -12.46 4.18
N ASP A 162 8.20 -12.61 3.52
CA ASP A 162 8.28 -12.55 2.07
C ASP A 162 7.32 -13.55 1.40
N VAL A 163 6.74 -13.08 0.30
CA VAL A 163 5.86 -13.87 -0.55
C VAL A 163 6.62 -14.25 -1.82
N PRO A 164 6.82 -15.55 -2.10
CA PRO A 164 7.50 -15.97 -3.32
C PRO A 164 6.75 -15.53 -4.58
N PRO A 165 7.46 -15.38 -5.73
CA PRO A 165 6.82 -15.09 -7.00
C PRO A 165 5.72 -16.12 -7.34
N HIS A 166 4.71 -15.67 -8.06
CA HIS A 166 3.60 -16.52 -8.54
C HIS A 166 2.97 -17.37 -7.43
N THR A 167 2.78 -16.78 -6.26
CA THR A 167 2.20 -17.48 -5.10
C THR A 167 0.98 -16.72 -4.58
N LEU A 168 -0.12 -17.43 -4.34
CA LEU A 168 -1.27 -16.92 -3.61
C LEU A 168 -1.05 -17.15 -2.11
N VAL A 169 -1.10 -16.09 -1.33
CA VAL A 169 -1.03 -16.15 0.15
C VAL A 169 -2.29 -15.55 0.77
N GLY A 170 -2.64 -15.96 1.99
CA GLY A 170 -3.78 -15.43 2.71
C GLY A 170 -3.77 -15.78 4.20
N GLY A 171 -4.63 -15.11 4.96
CA GLY A 171 -4.79 -15.31 6.41
C GLY A 171 -3.98 -14.32 7.27
N VAL A 172 -4.08 -14.51 8.60
CA VAL A 172 -3.42 -13.69 9.64
C VAL A 172 -2.72 -14.61 10.62
N PRO A 173 -1.37 -14.70 10.58
CA PRO A 173 -0.48 -14.19 9.54
C PRO A 173 -0.69 -14.92 8.20
N ALA A 174 -0.35 -14.23 7.10
CA ALA A 174 -0.50 -14.79 5.76
C ALA A 174 0.41 -16.02 5.56
N LYS A 175 -0.17 -17.06 4.95
CA LYS A 175 0.52 -18.31 4.60
C LYS A 175 0.28 -18.65 3.13
N PRO A 176 1.21 -19.37 2.47
CA PRO A 176 0.98 -19.87 1.12
C PRO A 176 -0.27 -20.74 1.05
N ILE A 177 -1.14 -20.47 0.05
CA ILE A 177 -2.34 -21.25 -0.26
C ILE A 177 -2.08 -22.14 -1.47
N ARG A 178 -1.54 -21.57 -2.54
CA ARG A 178 -1.14 -22.32 -3.74
C ARG A 178 -0.15 -21.52 -4.59
N ARG A 179 0.59 -22.24 -5.43
CA ARG A 179 1.39 -21.65 -6.50
C ARG A 179 0.49 -21.35 -7.71
N LEU A 180 0.79 -20.26 -8.40
CA LEU A 180 0.10 -19.85 -9.63
C LEU A 180 0.94 -20.30 -10.82
N GLU A 181 0.30 -20.74 -11.90
CA GLU A 181 1.00 -21.13 -13.11
C GLU A 181 1.43 -19.88 -13.90
N GLU A 182 2.66 -19.88 -14.38
CA GLU A 182 3.16 -18.88 -15.30
C GLU A 182 2.50 -19.11 -16.67
N GLY A 183 1.72 -18.12 -17.16
CA GLY A 183 1.12 -18.20 -18.49
C GLY A 183 -0.25 -18.85 -18.58
N SER A 184 -0.96 -19.08 -17.47
CA SER A 184 -2.39 -19.37 -17.55
C SER A 184 -3.11 -18.20 -18.21
N ALA A 185 -3.77 -18.46 -19.33
CA ALA A 185 -4.65 -17.52 -20.01
C ALA A 185 -5.65 -16.94 -19.01
N GLU A 186 -6.09 -15.72 -19.28
CA GLU A 186 -7.06 -14.98 -18.48
C GLU A 186 -8.22 -15.88 -18.03
N ILE A 187 -8.19 -16.32 -16.77
CA ILE A 187 -9.32 -16.97 -16.14
C ILE A 187 -10.26 -15.83 -15.74
N THR A 188 -11.15 -15.47 -16.65
CA THR A 188 -12.28 -14.61 -16.30
C THR A 188 -13.11 -15.41 -15.28
N PRO A 189 -13.23 -14.98 -14.02
CA PRO A 189 -14.20 -15.60 -13.13
C PRO A 189 -15.58 -15.28 -13.70
N HIS A 190 -16.20 -16.26 -14.35
CA HIS A 190 -17.60 -16.14 -14.67
C HIS A 190 -18.37 -16.09 -13.35
N LEU A 191 -18.67 -14.87 -12.89
CA LEU A 191 -19.68 -14.62 -11.87
C LEU A 191 -21.06 -14.86 -12.49
N ASN A 192 -21.26 -16.06 -13.01
CA ASN A 192 -22.58 -16.54 -13.34
C ASN A 192 -23.30 -16.75 -12.02
N GLY A 193 -24.31 -15.93 -11.74
CA GLY A 193 -25.10 -15.90 -10.51
C GLY A 193 -25.87 -17.18 -10.14
N ASN A 194 -25.35 -18.37 -10.51
CA ASN A 194 -25.92 -19.69 -10.22
C ASN A 194 -24.91 -20.66 -9.58
N ALA A 195 -23.90 -20.16 -8.88
CA ALA A 195 -23.16 -21.04 -7.98
C ALA A 195 -24.05 -21.36 -6.78
N SER A 196 -24.71 -22.52 -6.81
CA SER A 196 -25.43 -23.04 -5.64
C SER A 196 -24.46 -23.18 -4.48
N LEU A 197 -24.84 -22.71 -3.30
CA LEU A 197 -24.10 -22.77 -2.05
C LEU A 197 -23.85 -24.23 -1.53
N SER A 198 -24.09 -25.25 -2.38
CA SER A 198 -24.00 -26.67 -2.01
C SER A 198 -22.58 -27.27 -2.04
N SER A 199 -21.56 -26.53 -2.46
CA SER A 199 -20.18 -27.06 -2.57
C SER A 199 -19.19 -26.59 -1.51
N ILE A 200 -19.63 -25.85 -0.48
CA ILE A 200 -18.80 -25.55 0.67
C ILE A 200 -18.98 -26.69 1.69
N LYS A 201 -18.29 -27.79 1.47
CA LYS A 201 -18.10 -28.81 2.52
C LYS A 201 -17.04 -28.29 3.51
N ARG A 202 -17.39 -28.42 4.76
CA ARG A 202 -16.65 -28.07 5.97
C ARG A 202 -15.26 -28.70 6.04
#